data_94a0649d63d68bf1c0b75525e6c64099
#
_entry.id   94a0649d63d68bf1c0b75525e6c64099
#
_cell.length_a   1.000
_cell.length_b   1.000
_cell.length_c   1.000
_cell.angle_alpha   90.00
_cell.angle_beta   90.00
_cell.angle_gamma   90.00
#
_symmetry.space_group_name_H-M   'P 1'
#
loop_
_entity.id
_entity.type
_entity.pdbx_description
1 polymer ?
#
loop_
_entity_poly.entity_id
_entity_poly.type
_entity_poly.pdbx_seq_one_letter_code
_entity_poly.pdbx_strand_id
1 'polypeptide(L)'
;GKGSIMRMGDEQIENVEVIPTGSVALDTALGVGGYPRGRIIEIYGPESSGKTTLAIHAIAEAQKQGGIAAFIDAEHAFDRFYAEKLGVDVDNLWISQPDNGEQALEIADQLIRSSAIDILVVDSVAALTPKKEIEGEFSKDSIVNVQIWVQYPLYGV
;
A
#
# COMPACT_ATOMS: atom_id res chain seq x y z
N GLY A 1 5.31 -21.45 27.91
CA GLY A 1 5.48 -20.00 28.00
C GLY A 1 4.14 -19.30 28.13
N LYS A 2 4.08 -18.15 28.76
CA LYS A 2 2.87 -17.32 28.79
C LYS A 2 2.48 -16.99 27.36
N GLY A 3 1.28 -17.45 26.91
CA GLY A 3 0.75 -17.15 25.58
C GLY A 3 0.58 -18.35 24.64
N SER A 4 0.94 -19.56 25.06
CA SER A 4 0.72 -20.75 24.22
C SER A 4 -0.73 -21.20 24.14
N ILE A 5 -1.56 -20.80 25.08
CA ILE A 5 -3.02 -21.02 25.10
C ILE A 5 -3.67 -19.80 25.76
N MET A 6 -4.68 -19.24 25.12
CA MET A 6 -5.50 -18.18 25.66
C MET A 6 -6.98 -18.44 25.40
N ARG A 7 -7.85 -17.91 26.23
CA ARG A 7 -9.30 -17.96 25.99
C ARG A 7 -9.69 -16.80 25.10
N MET A 8 -10.44 -17.05 24.04
CA MET A 8 -10.86 -16.01 23.09
C MET A 8 -11.65 -14.85 23.71
N GLY A 9 -12.31 -15.09 24.83
CA GLY A 9 -13.00 -14.04 25.60
C GLY A 9 -12.11 -13.18 26.50
N ASP A 10 -10.83 -13.52 26.63
CA ASP A 10 -9.87 -12.77 27.44
C ASP A 10 -9.10 -11.75 26.55
N GLU A 11 -9.73 -11.24 25.48
CA GLU A 11 -9.13 -10.31 24.54
C GLU A 11 -8.64 -9.07 25.28
N GLN A 12 -7.31 -8.91 25.29
CA GLN A 12 -6.72 -7.60 25.50
C GLN A 12 -7.02 -6.80 24.23
N ILE A 13 -7.67 -5.65 24.38
CA ILE A 13 -7.83 -4.69 23.30
C ILE A 13 -6.41 -4.19 22.96
N GLU A 14 -5.80 -4.81 21.95
CA GLU A 14 -4.55 -4.32 21.40
C GLU A 14 -4.85 -3.00 20.68
N ASN A 15 -4.19 -1.92 21.10
CA ASN A 15 -4.17 -0.69 20.33
C ASN A 15 -3.36 -0.94 19.05
N VAL A 16 -4.07 -1.15 17.93
CA VAL A 16 -3.44 -1.32 16.63
C VAL A 16 -3.11 0.06 16.07
N GLU A 17 -1.85 0.32 15.79
CA GLU A 17 -1.44 1.52 15.06
C GLU A 17 -1.89 1.42 13.60
N VAL A 18 -2.47 2.51 13.09
CA VAL A 18 -3.04 2.56 11.74
C VAL A 18 -2.62 3.82 11.01
N ILE A 19 -2.69 3.75 9.67
CA ILE A 19 -2.75 4.91 8.79
C ILE A 19 -4.20 5.07 8.36
N PRO A 20 -4.85 6.23 8.61
CA PRO A 20 -6.21 6.47 8.16
C PRO A 20 -6.34 6.30 6.65
N THR A 21 -7.50 5.83 6.20
CA THR A 21 -7.74 5.64 4.75
C THR A 21 -8.04 6.94 4.00
N GLY A 22 -8.35 8.00 4.73
CA GLY A 22 -8.87 9.26 4.17
C GLY A 22 -10.39 9.29 4.05
N SER A 23 -11.06 8.19 4.39
CA SER A 23 -12.52 8.06 4.44
C SER A 23 -12.97 7.63 5.83
N VAL A 24 -13.73 8.45 6.52
CA VAL A 24 -14.27 8.13 7.85
C VAL A 24 -15.15 6.87 7.80
N ALA A 25 -15.94 6.71 6.74
CA ALA A 25 -16.81 5.55 6.57
C ALA A 25 -15.98 4.25 6.42
N LEU A 26 -14.91 4.28 5.63
CA LEU A 26 -14.03 3.13 5.45
C LEU A 26 -13.24 2.83 6.72
N ASP A 27 -12.72 3.84 7.41
CA ASP A 27 -12.02 3.68 8.69
C ASP A 27 -12.90 2.98 9.72
N THR A 28 -14.16 3.38 9.79
CA THR A 28 -15.16 2.74 10.67
C THR A 28 -15.44 1.31 10.26
N ALA A 29 -15.59 1.05 8.95
CA ALA A 29 -15.89 -0.28 8.42
C ALA A 29 -14.74 -1.27 8.64
N LEU A 30 -13.49 -0.79 8.64
CA LEU A 30 -12.31 -1.62 8.93
C LEU A 30 -12.20 -2.01 10.42
N GLY A 31 -12.94 -1.34 11.29
CA GLY A 31 -13.00 -1.66 12.72
C GLY A 31 -11.83 -1.15 13.56
N VAL A 32 -10.66 -0.96 12.96
CA VAL A 32 -9.45 -0.47 13.65
C VAL A 32 -9.12 0.98 13.34
N GLY A 33 -9.90 1.62 12.49
CA GLY A 33 -9.76 3.05 12.19
C GLY A 33 -8.83 3.39 11.02
N GLY A 34 -8.41 2.40 10.26
CA GLY A 34 -7.55 2.61 9.09
C GLY A 34 -6.80 1.35 8.68
N TYR A 35 -5.76 1.54 7.88
CA TYR A 35 -4.87 0.46 7.46
C TYR A 35 -3.91 0.11 8.61
N PRO A 36 -3.94 -1.14 9.13
CA PRO A 36 -3.08 -1.52 10.24
C PRO A 36 -1.61 -1.55 9.82
N ARG A 37 -0.75 -0.98 10.65
CA ARG A 37 0.70 -1.04 10.43
C ARG A 37 1.22 -2.46 10.56
N GLY A 38 2.28 -2.77 9.82
CA GLY A 38 2.87 -4.11 9.79
C GLY A 38 2.07 -5.13 8.99
N ARG A 39 1.17 -4.69 8.12
CA ARG A 39 0.35 -5.56 7.27
C ARG A 39 0.49 -5.19 5.80
N ILE A 40 0.22 -6.18 4.95
CA ILE A 40 0.01 -6.00 3.53
C ILE A 40 -1.49 -5.90 3.30
N ILE A 41 -1.92 -4.83 2.67
CA ILE A 41 -3.32 -4.58 2.33
C ILE A 41 -3.45 -4.73 0.81
N GLU A 42 -4.34 -5.59 0.40
CA GLU A 42 -4.69 -5.76 -1.00
C GLU A 42 -6.02 -5.07 -1.30
N ILE A 43 -6.02 -4.20 -2.30
CA ILE A 43 -7.22 -3.55 -2.82
C ILE A 43 -7.46 -4.10 -4.22
N TYR A 44 -8.58 -4.77 -4.43
CA TYR A 44 -8.91 -5.39 -5.70
C TYR A 44 -10.30 -4.96 -6.18
N GLY A 45 -10.48 -5.02 -7.48
CA GLY A 45 -11.73 -4.65 -8.12
C GLY A 45 -11.55 -4.38 -9.61
N PRO A 46 -12.65 -4.05 -10.32
CA PRO A 46 -12.58 -3.72 -11.74
C PRO A 46 -11.79 -2.43 -11.98
N GLU A 47 -11.38 -2.24 -13.23
CA GLU A 47 -10.75 -0.99 -13.67
C GLU A 47 -11.64 0.22 -13.35
N SER A 48 -11.00 1.36 -13.04
CA SER A 48 -11.68 2.64 -12.74
C SER A 48 -12.65 2.58 -11.56
N SER A 49 -12.43 1.68 -10.61
CA SER A 49 -13.28 1.54 -9.40
C SER A 49 -12.80 2.35 -8.20
N GLY A 50 -11.71 3.13 -8.33
CA GLY A 50 -11.18 3.98 -7.28
C GLY A 50 -10.05 3.37 -6.45
N LYS A 51 -9.46 2.24 -6.87
CA LYS A 51 -8.34 1.59 -6.16
C LYS A 51 -7.13 2.50 -6.01
N THR A 52 -6.69 3.12 -7.11
CA THR A 52 -5.56 4.06 -7.12
C THR A 52 -5.86 5.28 -6.26
N THR A 53 -7.09 5.78 -6.30
CA THR A 53 -7.53 6.91 -5.45
C THR A 53 -7.40 6.57 -3.97
N LEU A 54 -7.83 5.38 -3.54
CA LEU A 54 -7.65 4.92 -2.17
C LEU A 54 -6.18 4.85 -1.78
N ALA A 55 -5.34 4.32 -2.65
CA ALA A 55 -3.90 4.23 -2.41
C ALA A 55 -3.24 5.61 -2.27
N ILE A 56 -3.62 6.57 -3.12
CA ILE A 56 -3.11 7.93 -3.07
C ILE A 56 -3.57 8.64 -1.77
N HIS A 57 -4.81 8.45 -1.34
CA HIS A 57 -5.26 8.97 -0.05
C HIS A 57 -4.48 8.38 1.13
N ALA A 58 -4.16 7.10 1.08
CA ALA A 58 -3.33 6.46 2.12
C ALA A 58 -1.93 7.09 2.20
N ILE A 59 -1.32 7.40 1.06
CA ILE A 59 -0.05 8.12 1.00
C ILE A 59 -0.16 9.50 1.64
N ALA A 60 -1.19 10.27 1.28
CA ALA A 60 -1.43 11.60 1.84
C ALA A 60 -1.58 11.53 3.37
N GLU A 61 -2.34 10.57 3.88
CA GLU A 61 -2.54 10.39 5.32
C GLU A 61 -1.24 9.96 6.04
N ALA A 62 -0.44 9.09 5.43
CA ALA A 62 0.87 8.72 5.97
C ALA A 62 1.80 9.93 6.06
N GLN A 63 1.85 10.75 5.04
CA GLN A 63 2.66 11.98 5.02
C GLN A 63 2.20 13.00 6.06
N LYS A 64 0.89 13.13 6.31
CA LYS A 64 0.34 13.98 7.38
C LYS A 64 0.82 13.55 8.77
N GLN A 65 1.10 12.28 8.96
CA GLN A 65 1.67 11.74 10.20
C GLN A 65 3.20 11.90 10.27
N GLY A 66 3.83 12.55 9.30
CA GLY A 66 5.27 12.67 9.20
C GLY A 66 5.97 11.45 8.61
N GLY A 67 5.20 10.52 8.04
CA GLY A 67 5.72 9.30 7.43
C GLY A 67 6.30 9.53 6.03
N ILE A 68 7.18 8.62 5.65
CA ILE A 68 7.80 8.58 4.32
C ILE A 68 7.07 7.57 3.47
N ALA A 69 6.66 8.00 2.28
CA ALA A 69 5.90 7.20 1.33
C ALA A 69 6.68 6.91 0.05
N ALA A 70 6.48 5.71 -0.48
CA ALA A 70 6.98 5.30 -1.77
C ALA A 70 5.87 4.70 -2.63
N PHE A 71 5.96 4.91 -3.93
CA PHE A 71 5.01 4.42 -4.92
C PHE A 71 5.75 3.70 -6.05
N ILE A 72 5.44 2.43 -6.25
CA ILE A 72 5.92 1.67 -7.40
C ILE A 72 4.81 1.69 -8.45
N ASP A 73 5.02 2.48 -9.49
CA ASP A 73 4.10 2.70 -10.60
C ASP A 73 4.38 1.71 -11.72
N ALA A 74 3.86 0.49 -11.58
CA ALA A 74 4.06 -0.57 -12.56
C ALA A 74 3.24 -0.36 -13.86
N GLU A 75 2.22 0.48 -13.81
CA GLU A 75 1.39 0.84 -14.98
C GLU A 75 1.90 2.06 -15.74
N HIS A 76 2.89 2.78 -15.18
CA HIS A 76 3.39 4.05 -15.74
C HIS A 76 2.29 5.10 -15.93
N ALA A 77 1.36 5.16 -14.98
CA ALA A 77 0.14 5.97 -15.07
C ALA A 77 -0.03 6.96 -13.89
N PHE A 78 1.00 7.16 -13.08
CA PHE A 78 0.94 8.07 -11.94
C PHE A 78 0.71 9.51 -12.42
N ASP A 79 -0.36 10.13 -11.92
CA ASP A 79 -0.71 11.52 -12.20
C ASP A 79 -0.32 12.41 -11.01
N ARG A 80 0.75 13.16 -11.18
CA ARG A 80 1.27 14.09 -10.18
C ARG A 80 0.24 15.14 -9.76
N PHE A 81 -0.46 15.71 -10.72
CA PHE A 81 -1.42 16.79 -10.44
C PHE A 81 -2.64 16.28 -9.69
N TYR A 82 -3.10 15.08 -10.03
CA TYR A 82 -4.18 14.43 -9.32
C TYR A 82 -3.78 14.07 -7.88
N ALA A 83 -2.58 13.54 -7.69
CA ALA A 83 -2.06 13.24 -6.35
C ALA A 83 -1.95 14.50 -5.48
N GLU A 84 -1.47 15.61 -6.02
CA GLU A 84 -1.42 16.90 -5.32
C GLU A 84 -2.82 17.36 -4.89
N LYS A 85 -3.83 17.22 -5.73
CA LYS A 85 -5.22 17.57 -5.41
C LYS A 85 -5.77 16.73 -4.26
N LEU A 86 -5.33 15.50 -4.12
CA LEU A 86 -5.72 14.60 -3.03
C LEU A 86 -4.92 14.82 -1.74
N GLY A 87 -3.97 15.73 -1.75
CA GLY A 87 -3.20 16.13 -0.57
C GLY A 87 -1.83 15.49 -0.44
N VAL A 88 -1.34 14.81 -1.49
CA VAL A 88 0.01 14.25 -1.49
C VAL A 88 1.05 15.34 -1.66
N ASP A 89 2.06 15.34 -0.80
CA ASP A 89 3.29 16.10 -1.01
C ASP A 89 4.18 15.33 -2.01
N VAL A 90 4.03 15.67 -3.28
CA VAL A 90 4.69 14.96 -4.38
C VAL A 90 6.20 15.21 -4.42
N ASP A 91 6.67 16.31 -3.86
CA ASP A 91 8.10 16.63 -3.81
C ASP A 91 8.85 15.72 -2.82
N ASN A 92 8.14 15.14 -1.86
CA ASN A 92 8.66 14.18 -0.89
C ASN A 92 8.17 12.74 -1.11
N LEU A 93 7.55 12.46 -2.23
CA LEU A 93 7.15 11.10 -2.60
C LEU A 93 8.26 10.40 -3.39
N TRP A 94 8.67 9.24 -2.91
CA TRP A 94 9.56 8.37 -3.65
C TRP A 94 8.76 7.56 -4.68
N ILE A 95 9.13 7.65 -5.95
CA ILE A 95 8.44 6.98 -7.04
C ILE A 95 9.42 6.16 -7.89
N SER A 96 9.01 4.98 -8.29
CA SER A 96 9.73 4.11 -9.21
C SER A 96 8.78 3.61 -10.29
N GLN A 97 9.26 3.55 -11.52
CA GLN A 97 8.55 3.01 -12.68
C GLN A 97 9.36 1.84 -13.25
N PRO A 98 9.20 0.63 -12.69
CA PRO A 98 9.96 -0.54 -13.12
C PRO A 98 9.56 -1.00 -14.53
N ASP A 99 10.50 -1.62 -15.24
CA ASP A 99 10.28 -2.14 -16.58
C ASP A 99 9.60 -3.52 -16.59
N ASN A 100 9.70 -4.25 -15.48
CA ASN A 100 9.14 -5.60 -15.33
C ASN A 100 8.86 -5.94 -13.86
N GLY A 101 8.20 -7.09 -13.64
CA GLY A 101 7.81 -7.52 -12.30
C GLY A 101 8.98 -7.85 -11.40
N GLU A 102 10.02 -8.44 -11.93
CA GLU A 102 11.23 -8.79 -11.16
C GLU A 102 11.92 -7.54 -10.62
N GLN A 103 12.04 -6.50 -11.44
CA GLN A 103 12.61 -5.22 -11.01
C GLN A 103 11.72 -4.56 -9.94
N ALA A 104 10.40 -4.59 -10.10
CA ALA A 104 9.47 -4.03 -9.14
C ALA A 104 9.60 -4.71 -7.77
N LEU A 105 9.67 -6.04 -7.74
CA LEU A 105 9.83 -6.81 -6.51
C LEU A 105 11.19 -6.56 -5.84
N GLU A 106 12.26 -6.44 -6.62
CA GLU A 106 13.58 -6.10 -6.10
C GLU A 106 13.59 -4.71 -5.45
N ILE A 107 12.99 -3.71 -6.10
CA ILE A 107 12.87 -2.36 -5.56
C ILE A 107 12.03 -2.37 -4.27
N ALA A 108 10.90 -3.08 -4.26
CA ALA A 108 10.05 -3.22 -3.10
C ALA A 108 10.80 -3.86 -1.92
N ASP A 109 11.52 -4.94 -2.16
CA ASP A 109 12.33 -5.63 -1.15
C ASP A 109 13.38 -4.71 -0.55
N GLN A 110 14.11 -3.98 -1.36
CA GLN A 110 15.12 -3.01 -0.91
C GLN A 110 14.50 -1.89 -0.06
N LEU A 111 13.37 -1.33 -0.49
CA LEU A 111 12.68 -0.27 0.25
C LEU A 111 12.16 -0.76 1.60
N ILE A 112 11.59 -1.96 1.65
CA ILE A 112 11.10 -2.56 2.89
C ILE A 112 12.25 -2.85 3.84
N ARG A 113 13.35 -3.42 3.35
CA ARG A 113 14.53 -3.75 4.17
C ARG A 113 15.25 -2.52 4.70
N SER A 114 15.18 -1.41 3.98
CA SER A 114 15.80 -0.14 4.42
C SER A 114 15.18 0.40 5.70
N SER A 115 13.95 -0.02 6.01
CA SER A 115 13.15 0.46 7.15
C SER A 115 12.90 1.98 7.16
N ALA A 116 13.20 2.66 6.05
CA ALA A 116 13.04 4.10 5.92
C ALA A 116 11.65 4.53 5.45
N ILE A 117 10.83 3.57 4.98
CA ILE A 117 9.52 3.80 4.37
C ILE A 117 8.42 3.40 5.35
N ASP A 118 7.44 4.26 5.58
CA ASP A 118 6.27 3.97 6.41
C ASP A 118 5.15 3.31 5.61
N ILE A 119 5.01 3.68 4.35
CA ILE A 119 4.03 3.13 3.43
C ILE A 119 4.64 2.92 2.05
N LEU A 120 4.39 1.77 1.47
CA LEU A 120 4.76 1.43 0.10
C LEU A 120 3.50 1.00 -0.65
N VAL A 121 3.24 1.65 -1.76
CA VAL A 121 2.15 1.30 -2.68
C VAL A 121 2.74 0.67 -3.93
N VAL A 122 2.17 -0.45 -4.38
CA VAL A 122 2.46 -1.06 -5.68
C VAL A 122 1.18 -1.02 -6.51
N ASP A 123 1.20 -0.27 -7.57
CA ASP A 123 0.05 -0.13 -8.50
C ASP A 123 0.49 -0.45 -9.94
N SER A 124 0.08 -1.50 -10.52
CA SER A 124 -0.68 -2.59 -9.94
C SER A 124 0.09 -3.91 -10.09
N VAL A 125 -0.21 -4.87 -9.21
CA VAL A 125 0.43 -6.19 -9.28
C VAL A 125 0.09 -6.93 -10.58
N ALA A 126 -1.08 -6.70 -11.16
CA ALA A 126 -1.47 -7.26 -12.45
C ALA A 126 -0.57 -6.81 -13.62
N ALA A 127 0.06 -5.63 -13.51
CA ALA A 127 1.03 -5.14 -14.49
C ALA A 127 2.42 -5.77 -14.31
N LEU A 128 2.65 -6.50 -13.23
CA LEU A 128 3.91 -7.20 -12.94
C LEU A 128 3.99 -8.51 -13.71
N THR A 129 3.94 -8.43 -15.04
CA THR A 129 4.13 -9.63 -15.88
C THR A 129 5.59 -10.07 -15.85
N PRO A 130 5.85 -11.38 -15.67
CA PRO A 130 7.18 -11.92 -15.85
C PRO A 130 7.68 -11.62 -17.26
N LYS A 131 8.95 -11.29 -17.39
CA LYS A 131 9.62 -10.95 -18.66
C LYS A 131 9.41 -12.00 -19.77
N LYS A 132 8.97 -13.20 -19.41
CA LYS A 132 8.78 -14.35 -20.31
C LYS A 132 7.36 -14.58 -20.82
N GLU A 133 6.34 -13.85 -20.36
CA GLU A 133 4.94 -14.16 -20.67
C GLU A 133 4.22 -13.08 -21.51
N ILE A 134 4.93 -12.34 -22.35
CA ILE A 134 4.32 -11.30 -23.20
C ILE A 134 3.49 -11.87 -24.36
N GLU A 135 3.31 -13.18 -24.49
CA GLU A 135 2.66 -13.85 -25.64
C GLU A 135 1.33 -14.57 -25.31
N GLY A 136 0.63 -14.23 -24.22
CA GLY A 136 -0.69 -14.80 -23.90
C GLY A 136 -1.79 -13.75 -23.95
N GLU A 137 -2.90 -14.06 -24.65
CA GLU A 137 -4.11 -13.21 -24.64
C GLU A 137 -4.65 -13.10 -23.21
N PHE A 138 -4.54 -11.91 -22.61
CA PHE A 138 -5.23 -11.59 -21.36
C PHE A 138 -6.69 -11.27 -21.64
N SER A 139 -7.61 -11.95 -20.95
CA SER A 139 -9.01 -11.58 -20.97
C SER A 139 -9.21 -10.19 -20.36
N LYS A 140 -10.10 -9.38 -20.95
CA LYS A 140 -10.40 -8.01 -20.52
C LYS A 140 -11.04 -7.90 -19.12
N ASP A 141 -11.26 -9.01 -18.44
CA ASP A 141 -11.87 -9.09 -17.12
C ASP A 141 -10.84 -9.26 -15.99
N SER A 142 -9.60 -8.89 -16.24
CA SER A 142 -8.53 -9.00 -15.23
C SER A 142 -8.83 -8.10 -14.04
N ILE A 143 -8.92 -8.71 -12.86
CA ILE A 143 -8.97 -8.00 -11.59
C ILE A 143 -7.61 -7.33 -11.39
N VAL A 144 -7.59 -6.01 -11.29
CA VAL A 144 -6.38 -5.24 -11.03
C VAL A 144 -6.22 -5.06 -9.52
N ASN A 145 -5.06 -5.41 -9.01
CA ASN A 145 -4.76 -5.37 -7.60
C ASN A 145 -3.74 -4.28 -7.29
N VAL A 146 -4.11 -3.39 -6.37
CA VAL A 146 -3.18 -2.44 -5.76
C VAL A 146 -2.78 -2.97 -4.40
N GLN A 147 -1.48 -3.02 -4.11
CA GLN A 147 -0.98 -3.45 -2.82
C GLN A 147 -0.41 -2.27 -2.04
N ILE A 148 -0.77 -2.19 -0.78
CA ILE A 148 -0.27 -1.21 0.17
C ILE A 148 0.46 -1.95 1.27
N TRP A 149 1.75 -1.65 1.44
CA TRP A 149 2.55 -2.10 2.56
C TRP A 149 2.63 -0.99 3.59
N VAL A 150 2.21 -1.28 4.82
CA VAL A 150 2.27 -0.34 5.94
C VAL A 150 3.25 -0.89 6.97
N GLN A 151 4.31 -0.14 7.21
CA GLN A 151 5.36 -0.56 8.13
C GLN A 151 5.10 -0.06 9.55
N TYR A 152 5.54 -0.84 10.55
CA TYR A 152 5.62 -0.34 11.92
C TYR A 152 6.64 0.78 12.01
N PRO A 153 6.36 1.85 12.76
CA PRO A 153 7.38 2.83 13.05
C PRO A 153 8.51 2.12 13.81
N LEU A 154 9.73 2.30 13.34
CA LEU A 154 10.90 1.92 14.13
C LEU A 154 11.01 2.89 15.28
N TYR A 155 10.45 2.52 16.42
CA TYR A 155 10.80 3.20 17.66
C TYR A 155 12.27 2.96 17.92
N GLY A 156 13.00 4.06 17.99
CA GLY A 156 14.44 4.12 17.99
C GLY A 156 15.15 3.02 18.78
N VAL A 157 16.05 2.45 18.06
CA VAL A 157 17.18 1.82 18.72
C VAL A 157 18.09 2.94 19.24
#